data_6215df0ce1953052acb148f9e163b89e
#
_entry.id   6215df0ce1953052acb148f9e163b89e
#
_cell.length_a   1.000
_cell.length_b   1.000
_cell.length_c   1.000
_cell.angle_alpha   90.00
_cell.angle_beta   90.00
_cell.angle_gamma   90.00
#
_symmetry.space_group_name_H-M   'P 1'
#
loop_
_entity.id
_entity.type
_entity.pdbx_description
1 polymer ?
#
loop_
_entity_poly.entity_id
_entity_poly.type
_entity_poly.pdbx_seq_one_letter_code
_entity_poly.pdbx_strand_id
1 'polypeptide(L)'
;MKKNLMTVLILALLIVNIALTGVMLVSIVGTNKKTAQLVDNITTAMNLELKVPGAEGTTSVPLTDTEVYNISDSMTIPLKSEAGAKQDYIMFDVSLSINKKSKDYKTYGSSDTLAGYENLIKDAITATVSAHTEDECREDMEGLKEEILKSIQDLFQSDFIYKVAISGVKFG
;
A
#
# COMPACT_ATOMS: atom_id res chain seq x y z
N MET A 1 38.38 16.43 60.68
CA MET A 1 36.93 16.10 60.50
C MET A 1 36.27 16.75 59.35
N LYS A 2 36.56 18.00 58.96
CA LYS A 2 35.86 18.68 57.83
C LYS A 2 36.08 18.05 56.44
N LYS A 3 37.22 17.42 56.12
CA LYS A 3 37.51 16.77 54.82
C LYS A 3 36.67 15.49 54.59
N ASN A 4 36.38 14.72 55.60
CA ASN A 4 35.58 13.51 55.49
C ASN A 4 34.09 13.81 55.33
N LEU A 5 33.64 14.95 55.90
CA LEU A 5 32.24 15.39 55.70
C LEU A 5 31.96 15.76 54.24
N MET A 6 32.87 16.48 53.57
CA MET A 6 32.77 16.81 52.16
C MET A 6 32.71 15.56 51.25
N THR A 7 33.55 14.57 51.56
CA THR A 7 33.57 13.31 50.79
C THR A 7 32.28 12.53 50.94
N VAL A 8 31.71 12.48 52.15
CA VAL A 8 30.41 11.84 52.39
C VAL A 8 29.28 12.57 51.68
N LEU A 9 29.32 13.89 51.65
CA LEU A 9 28.30 14.70 50.95
C LEU A 9 28.36 14.51 49.44
N ILE A 10 29.56 14.46 48.86
CA ILE A 10 29.74 14.17 47.42
C ILE A 10 29.25 12.76 47.08
N LEU A 11 29.57 11.77 47.92
CA LEU A 11 29.13 10.39 47.74
C LEU A 11 27.59 10.27 47.78
N ALA A 12 26.94 10.95 48.73
CA ALA A 12 25.50 10.99 48.84
C ALA A 12 24.83 11.61 47.58
N LEU A 13 25.40 12.73 47.10
CA LEU A 13 24.93 13.40 45.88
C LEU A 13 25.10 12.50 44.64
N LEU A 14 26.18 11.75 44.55
CA LEU A 14 26.45 10.80 43.49
C LEU A 14 25.40 9.66 43.45
N ILE A 15 25.07 9.11 44.62
CA ILE A 15 24.04 8.06 44.74
C ILE A 15 22.67 8.59 44.32
N VAL A 16 22.29 9.80 44.72
CA VAL A 16 21.03 10.44 44.32
C VAL A 16 21.00 10.66 42.79
N ASN A 17 22.10 11.08 42.20
CA ASN A 17 22.19 11.31 40.75
C ASN A 17 22.04 9.99 39.98
N ILE A 18 22.67 8.90 40.40
CA ILE A 18 22.52 7.59 39.78
C ILE A 18 21.08 7.09 39.91
N ALA A 19 20.44 7.27 41.06
CA ALA A 19 19.04 6.88 41.25
C ALA A 19 18.10 7.66 40.33
N LEU A 20 18.28 8.98 40.21
CA LEU A 20 17.51 9.83 39.32
C LEU A 20 17.69 9.43 37.84
N THR A 21 18.92 9.14 37.43
CA THR A 21 19.23 8.68 36.07
C THR A 21 18.55 7.34 35.78
N GLY A 22 18.54 6.42 36.72
CA GLY A 22 17.85 5.14 36.62
C GLY A 22 16.34 5.29 36.43
N VAL A 23 15.71 6.18 37.17
CA VAL A 23 14.27 6.49 37.06
C VAL A 23 13.96 7.11 35.68
N MET A 24 14.82 8.03 35.19
CA MET A 24 14.65 8.63 33.84
C MET A 24 14.76 7.58 32.76
N LEU A 25 15.70 6.66 32.79
CA LEU A 25 15.85 5.61 31.79
C LEU A 25 14.61 4.71 31.71
N VAL A 26 14.07 4.31 32.85
CA VAL A 26 12.83 3.50 32.91
C VAL A 26 11.64 4.28 32.35
N SER A 27 11.52 5.58 32.64
CA SER A 27 10.47 6.46 32.12
C SER A 27 10.54 6.62 30.60
N ILE A 28 11.74 6.78 30.03
CA ILE A 28 11.96 6.93 28.59
C ILE A 28 11.58 5.67 27.84
N VAL A 29 11.95 4.50 28.34
CA VAL A 29 11.58 3.20 27.73
C VAL A 29 10.06 3.00 27.76
N GLY A 30 9.38 3.38 28.84
CA GLY A 30 7.92 3.30 28.94
C GLY A 30 7.21 4.25 27.99
N THR A 31 7.74 5.46 27.79
CA THR A 31 7.17 6.47 26.87
C THR A 31 7.35 6.06 25.43
N ASN A 32 8.50 5.53 25.04
CA ASN A 32 8.75 5.06 23.68
C ASN A 32 7.82 3.92 23.27
N LYS A 33 7.51 2.98 24.17
CA LYS A 33 6.51 1.92 23.90
C LYS A 33 5.10 2.49 23.70
N LYS A 34 4.69 3.47 24.50
CA LYS A 34 3.39 4.12 24.35
C LYS A 34 3.29 4.95 23.08
N THR A 35 4.37 5.64 22.69
CA THR A 35 4.42 6.42 21.45
C THR A 35 4.35 5.49 20.22
N ALA A 36 5.06 4.36 20.23
CA ALA A 36 4.98 3.36 19.16
C ALA A 36 3.55 2.78 19.04
N GLN A 37 2.90 2.47 20.17
CA GLN A 37 1.50 2.01 20.17
C GLN A 37 0.51 3.09 19.69
N LEU A 38 0.78 4.38 19.99
CA LEU A 38 -0.05 5.48 19.52
C LEU A 38 0.09 5.65 18.00
N VAL A 39 1.30 5.55 17.47
CA VAL A 39 1.55 5.59 16.01
C VAL A 39 0.89 4.41 15.31
N ASP A 40 0.99 3.19 15.85
CA ASP A 40 0.29 2.02 15.33
C ASP A 40 -1.24 2.18 15.38
N ASN A 41 -1.78 2.72 16.46
CA ASN A 41 -3.21 2.96 16.60
C ASN A 41 -3.71 4.08 15.66
N ILE A 42 -2.91 5.13 15.43
CA ILE A 42 -3.24 6.20 14.48
C ILE A 42 -3.18 5.66 13.05
N THR A 43 -2.16 4.86 12.72
CA THR A 43 -2.05 4.22 11.40
C THR A 43 -3.21 3.27 11.16
N THR A 44 -3.63 2.51 12.17
CA THR A 44 -4.79 1.61 12.11
C THR A 44 -6.11 2.41 12.00
N ALA A 45 -6.25 3.52 12.73
CA ALA A 45 -7.43 4.39 12.66
C ALA A 45 -7.52 5.14 11.31
N MET A 46 -6.40 5.63 10.77
CA MET A 46 -6.35 6.24 9.44
C MET A 46 -6.66 5.21 8.33
N ASN A 47 -6.22 3.97 8.50
CA ASN A 47 -6.60 2.88 7.58
C ASN A 47 -8.08 2.48 7.71
N LEU A 48 -8.71 2.70 8.88
CA LEU A 48 -10.16 2.48 9.04
C LEU A 48 -11.00 3.62 8.42
N GLU A 49 -10.51 4.87 8.44
CA GLU A 49 -11.22 6.00 7.80
C GLU A 49 -11.14 5.96 6.26
N LEU A 50 -10.15 5.27 5.70
CA LEU A 50 -10.04 5.00 4.26
C LEU A 50 -10.73 3.70 3.82
N LYS A 51 -11.40 2.98 4.73
CA LYS A 51 -12.30 1.89 4.35
C LYS A 51 -13.56 2.48 3.74
N VAL A 52 -13.55 2.63 2.43
CA VAL A 52 -14.78 2.73 1.64
C VAL A 52 -15.63 1.50 1.98
N PRO A 53 -16.93 1.65 2.32
CA PRO A 53 -17.80 0.51 2.59
C PRO A 53 -17.87 -0.36 1.33
N GLY A 54 -17.28 -1.55 1.39
CA GLY A 54 -17.26 -2.51 0.29
C GLY A 54 -15.93 -3.21 0.03
N ALA A 55 -14.81 -2.73 0.59
CA ALA A 55 -13.50 -3.37 0.41
C ALA A 55 -13.18 -4.34 1.56
N GLU A 56 -13.80 -5.51 1.57
CA GLU A 56 -13.34 -6.64 2.38
C GLU A 56 -12.10 -7.25 1.70
N GLY A 57 -10.92 -7.08 2.32
CA GLY A 57 -9.74 -7.88 1.98
C GLY A 57 -8.45 -7.13 1.62
N THR A 58 -8.38 -5.81 1.65
CA THR A 58 -7.10 -5.13 1.36
C THR A 58 -6.17 -5.15 2.57
N THR A 59 -5.20 -6.04 2.55
CA THR A 59 -4.03 -5.99 3.43
C THR A 59 -3.40 -4.61 3.28
N SER A 60 -3.44 -3.77 4.32
CA SER A 60 -2.84 -2.43 4.26
C SER A 60 -1.33 -2.55 4.22
N VAL A 61 -0.76 -2.48 3.03
CA VAL A 61 0.69 -2.46 2.84
C VAL A 61 1.18 -1.02 3.08
N PRO A 62 2.14 -0.78 4.01
CA PRO A 62 2.70 0.54 4.21
C PRO A 62 3.34 1.09 2.92
N LEU A 63 3.26 2.41 2.69
CA LEU A 63 3.88 3.04 1.51
C LEU A 63 5.40 2.81 1.42
N THR A 64 6.07 2.65 2.56
CA THR A 64 7.52 2.29 2.62
C THR A 64 7.82 0.93 2.02
N ASP A 65 6.86 0.02 2.08
CA ASP A 65 6.94 -1.34 1.58
C ASP A 65 6.26 -1.52 0.22
N THR A 66 5.78 -0.42 -0.36
CA THR A 66 5.14 -0.37 -1.68
C THR A 66 6.14 0.05 -2.75
N GLU A 67 6.10 -0.63 -3.88
CA GLU A 67 6.67 -0.19 -5.14
C GLU A 67 5.54 0.08 -6.13
N VAL A 68 5.67 1.10 -6.97
CA VAL A 68 4.66 1.43 -7.98
C VAL A 68 5.25 1.15 -9.35
N TYR A 69 4.57 0.33 -10.13
CA TYR A 69 4.86 0.07 -11.53
C TYR A 69 3.79 0.73 -12.40
N ASN A 70 4.20 1.63 -13.28
CA ASN A 70 3.30 2.26 -14.25
C ASN A 70 3.36 1.47 -15.56
N ILE A 71 2.21 1.04 -16.05
CA ILE A 71 2.10 0.43 -17.38
C ILE A 71 2.50 1.48 -18.41
N SER A 72 3.38 1.08 -19.35
CA SER A 72 3.82 1.96 -20.44
C SER A 72 2.64 2.24 -21.37
N ASP A 73 2.49 3.47 -21.74
CA ASP A 73 1.45 3.98 -22.64
C ASP A 73 0.01 3.86 -22.09
N SER A 74 -0.83 4.81 -22.46
CA SER A 74 -2.26 4.77 -22.18
C SER A 74 -2.91 3.60 -22.95
N MET A 75 -3.75 2.85 -22.26
CA MET A 75 -4.51 1.76 -22.88
C MET A 75 -5.79 2.29 -23.51
N THR A 76 -6.06 1.90 -24.76
CA THR A 76 -7.35 2.15 -25.43
C THR A 76 -8.01 0.81 -25.71
N ILE A 77 -9.12 0.56 -25.04
CA ILE A 77 -9.80 -0.74 -25.05
C ILE A 77 -11.21 -0.59 -25.60
N PRO A 78 -11.62 -1.42 -26.59
CA PRO A 78 -12.99 -1.48 -27.04
C PRO A 78 -13.86 -2.09 -25.95
N LEU A 79 -14.99 -1.45 -25.66
CA LEU A 79 -15.96 -1.92 -24.68
C LEU A 79 -16.98 -2.86 -25.33
N LYS A 80 -17.70 -3.61 -24.52
CA LYS A 80 -18.79 -4.44 -24.97
C LYS A 80 -19.91 -3.56 -25.55
N SER A 81 -20.29 -3.80 -26.79
CA SER A 81 -21.36 -3.09 -27.48
C SER A 81 -22.44 -4.08 -27.91
N GLU A 82 -23.68 -3.60 -28.05
CA GLU A 82 -24.75 -4.38 -28.62
C GLU A 82 -24.54 -4.59 -30.14
N ALA A 83 -25.07 -5.67 -30.67
CA ALA A 83 -24.95 -5.99 -32.09
C ALA A 83 -25.59 -4.89 -32.96
N GLY A 84 -24.78 -4.20 -33.76
CA GLY A 84 -25.19 -3.10 -34.60
C GLY A 84 -25.12 -1.71 -33.98
N ALA A 85 -24.73 -1.58 -32.71
CA ALA A 85 -24.41 -0.31 -32.09
C ALA A 85 -23.02 0.20 -32.51
N LYS A 86 -22.76 1.49 -32.27
CA LYS A 86 -21.44 2.07 -32.43
C LYS A 86 -20.50 1.43 -31.40
N GLN A 87 -19.26 1.13 -31.79
CA GLN A 87 -18.24 0.62 -30.88
C GLN A 87 -17.76 1.73 -29.93
N ASP A 88 -17.97 1.54 -28.62
CA ASP A 88 -17.47 2.43 -27.60
C ASP A 88 -16.07 2.00 -27.15
N TYR A 89 -15.28 2.97 -26.74
CA TYR A 89 -13.91 2.77 -26.26
C TYR A 89 -13.69 3.47 -24.93
N ILE A 90 -12.85 2.88 -24.12
CA ILE A 90 -12.31 3.53 -22.93
C ILE A 90 -10.79 3.69 -23.07
N MET A 91 -10.29 4.88 -22.72
CA MET A 91 -8.84 5.16 -22.63
C MET A 91 -8.49 5.51 -21.20
N PHE A 92 -7.40 4.96 -20.69
CA PHE A 92 -6.91 5.23 -19.34
C PHE A 92 -5.44 4.80 -19.15
N ASP A 93 -4.82 5.33 -18.09
CA ASP A 93 -3.50 4.92 -17.63
C ASP A 93 -3.64 3.99 -16.42
N VAL A 94 -2.73 3.02 -16.28
CA VAL A 94 -2.75 2.03 -15.20
C VAL A 94 -1.47 2.07 -14.41
N SER A 95 -1.59 2.04 -13.09
CA SER A 95 -0.49 1.88 -12.14
C SER A 95 -0.77 0.73 -11.20
N LEU A 96 0.24 -0.12 -10.97
CA LEU A 96 0.17 -1.28 -10.10
C LEU A 96 0.94 -1.01 -8.81
N SER A 97 0.32 -1.25 -7.65
CA SER A 97 1.00 -1.18 -6.36
C SER A 97 1.44 -2.57 -5.92
N ILE A 98 2.72 -2.70 -5.62
CA ILE A 98 3.42 -3.95 -5.39
C ILE A 98 3.93 -4.00 -3.96
N ASN A 99 3.70 -5.10 -3.26
CA ASN A 99 4.20 -5.34 -1.92
C ASN A 99 5.63 -5.89 -1.97
N LYS A 100 6.63 -5.08 -1.63
CA LYS A 100 8.05 -5.47 -1.58
C LYS A 100 8.36 -6.57 -0.56
N LYS A 101 7.48 -6.80 0.41
CA LYS A 101 7.64 -7.86 1.42
C LYS A 101 6.96 -9.16 1.04
N SER A 102 6.23 -9.22 -0.06
CA SER A 102 5.69 -10.48 -0.57
C SER A 102 6.82 -11.45 -0.93
N LYS A 103 6.58 -12.75 -0.70
CA LYS A 103 7.54 -13.82 -1.06
C LYS A 103 7.85 -13.80 -2.57
N ASP A 104 6.85 -13.43 -3.38
CA ASP A 104 6.92 -13.48 -4.83
C ASP A 104 7.49 -12.20 -5.44
N TYR A 105 7.69 -11.14 -4.62
CA TYR A 105 8.33 -9.90 -5.06
C TYR A 105 9.71 -10.13 -5.68
N LYS A 106 10.53 -11.01 -5.09
CA LYS A 106 11.88 -11.30 -5.61
C LYS A 106 11.86 -11.99 -6.98
N THR A 107 10.77 -12.70 -7.28
CA THR A 107 10.62 -13.45 -8.54
C THR A 107 9.98 -12.60 -9.63
N TYR A 108 8.96 -11.83 -9.30
CA TYR A 108 8.12 -11.11 -10.27
C TYR A 108 8.05 -9.60 -10.04
N GLY A 109 8.27 -9.13 -8.81
CA GLY A 109 7.82 -7.80 -8.37
C GLY A 109 8.74 -6.64 -8.74
N SER A 110 9.99 -6.87 -9.19
CA SER A 110 10.85 -5.76 -9.61
C SER A 110 10.35 -5.14 -10.91
N SER A 111 10.49 -3.82 -11.05
CA SER A 111 10.07 -3.08 -12.25
C SER A 111 10.66 -3.66 -13.54
N ASP A 112 11.93 -4.07 -13.51
CA ASP A 112 12.60 -4.68 -14.69
C ASP A 112 11.99 -6.04 -15.05
N THR A 113 11.60 -6.83 -14.06
CA THR A 113 10.96 -8.14 -14.29
C THR A 113 9.53 -7.96 -14.80
N LEU A 114 8.76 -7.04 -14.20
CA LEU A 114 7.38 -6.74 -14.62
C LEU A 114 7.32 -6.19 -16.05
N ALA A 115 8.32 -5.42 -16.49
CA ALA A 115 8.40 -4.96 -17.87
C ALA A 115 8.42 -6.14 -18.87
N GLY A 116 9.02 -7.27 -18.49
CA GLY A 116 8.96 -8.50 -19.30
C GLY A 116 7.58 -9.14 -19.41
N TYR A 117 6.71 -8.91 -18.43
CA TYR A 117 5.34 -9.43 -18.37
C TYR A 117 4.29 -8.40 -18.78
N GLU A 118 4.68 -7.17 -19.12
CA GLU A 118 3.75 -6.06 -19.37
C GLU A 118 2.69 -6.38 -20.41
N ASN A 119 3.06 -7.07 -21.50
CA ASN A 119 2.09 -7.45 -22.53
C ASN A 119 1.03 -8.44 -22.02
N LEU A 120 1.42 -9.37 -21.13
CA LEU A 120 0.48 -10.31 -20.50
C LEU A 120 -0.45 -9.58 -19.52
N ILE A 121 0.08 -8.61 -18.79
CA ILE A 121 -0.71 -7.76 -17.89
C ILE A 121 -1.70 -6.92 -18.71
N LYS A 122 -1.24 -6.29 -19.79
CA LYS A 122 -2.12 -5.53 -20.72
C LYS A 122 -3.22 -6.40 -21.32
N ASP A 123 -2.91 -7.64 -21.68
CA ASP A 123 -3.87 -8.60 -22.22
C ASP A 123 -4.94 -8.94 -21.17
N ALA A 124 -4.54 -9.26 -19.93
CA ALA A 124 -5.45 -9.54 -18.82
C ALA A 124 -6.37 -8.34 -18.53
N ILE A 125 -5.83 -7.12 -18.52
CA ILE A 125 -6.60 -5.89 -18.33
C ILE A 125 -7.59 -5.73 -19.49
N THR A 126 -7.15 -5.89 -20.73
CA THR A 126 -7.98 -5.75 -21.92
C THR A 126 -9.14 -6.76 -21.92
N ALA A 127 -8.86 -8.02 -21.59
CA ALA A 127 -9.87 -9.07 -21.50
C ALA A 127 -10.96 -8.74 -20.46
N THR A 128 -10.53 -8.23 -19.28
CA THR A 128 -11.44 -7.84 -18.20
C THR A 128 -12.31 -6.65 -18.64
N VAL A 129 -11.69 -5.58 -19.10
CA VAL A 129 -12.38 -4.31 -19.43
C VAL A 129 -13.30 -4.47 -20.63
N SER A 130 -12.90 -5.20 -21.67
CA SER A 130 -13.72 -5.41 -22.87
C SER A 130 -14.98 -6.25 -22.64
N ALA A 131 -15.11 -6.90 -21.47
CA ALA A 131 -16.33 -7.60 -21.08
C ALA A 131 -17.45 -6.68 -20.58
N HIS A 132 -17.13 -5.40 -20.29
CA HIS A 132 -18.04 -4.40 -19.73
C HIS A 132 -18.51 -3.41 -20.80
N THR A 133 -19.72 -2.87 -20.59
CA THR A 133 -20.26 -1.74 -21.37
C THR A 133 -19.73 -0.41 -20.81
N GLU A 134 -19.93 0.69 -21.55
CA GLU A 134 -19.56 2.03 -21.08
C GLU A 134 -20.30 2.41 -19.81
N ASP A 135 -21.60 2.12 -19.74
CA ASP A 135 -22.42 2.43 -18.57
C ASP A 135 -21.95 1.68 -17.32
N GLU A 136 -21.66 0.36 -17.44
CA GLU A 136 -21.11 -0.44 -16.34
C GLU A 136 -19.76 0.12 -15.84
N CYS A 137 -18.86 0.50 -16.73
CA CYS A 137 -17.59 1.11 -16.37
C CYS A 137 -17.75 2.47 -15.68
N ARG A 138 -18.76 3.26 -16.05
CA ARG A 138 -19.04 4.57 -15.44
C ARG A 138 -19.68 4.45 -14.04
N GLU A 139 -20.58 3.47 -13.89
CA GLU A 139 -21.31 3.25 -12.63
C GLU A 139 -20.43 2.64 -11.55
N ASP A 140 -19.56 1.70 -11.89
CA ASP A 140 -18.73 0.98 -10.92
C ASP A 140 -17.25 0.88 -11.35
N MET A 141 -16.57 2.02 -11.38
CA MET A 141 -15.14 2.08 -11.66
C MET A 141 -14.28 1.39 -10.57
N GLU A 142 -14.75 1.34 -9.32
CA GLU A 142 -14.01 0.66 -8.25
C GLU A 142 -14.12 -0.86 -8.39
N GLY A 143 -15.30 -1.39 -8.70
CA GLY A 143 -15.50 -2.81 -9.01
C GLY A 143 -14.64 -3.24 -10.21
N LEU A 144 -14.57 -2.41 -11.26
CA LEU A 144 -13.71 -2.68 -12.41
C LEU A 144 -12.22 -2.78 -12.02
N LYS A 145 -11.73 -1.91 -11.12
CA LYS A 145 -10.34 -1.99 -10.61
C LYS A 145 -10.10 -3.28 -9.83
N GLU A 146 -11.07 -3.72 -9.04
CA GLU A 146 -10.97 -4.97 -8.27
C GLU A 146 -10.97 -6.20 -9.19
N GLU A 147 -11.78 -6.21 -10.24
CA GLU A 147 -11.77 -7.28 -11.24
C GLU A 147 -10.45 -7.34 -12.02
N ILE A 148 -9.91 -6.18 -12.41
CA ILE A 148 -8.59 -6.10 -13.03
C ILE A 148 -7.51 -6.62 -12.08
N LEU A 149 -7.54 -6.19 -10.82
CA LEU A 149 -6.59 -6.67 -9.80
C LEU A 149 -6.64 -8.18 -9.68
N LYS A 150 -7.83 -8.75 -9.58
CA LYS A 150 -8.03 -10.20 -9.48
C LYS A 150 -7.50 -10.92 -10.73
N SER A 151 -7.79 -10.41 -11.91
CA SER A 151 -7.30 -10.99 -13.17
C SER A 151 -5.76 -11.03 -13.23
N ILE A 152 -5.11 -9.95 -12.76
CA ILE A 152 -3.64 -9.89 -12.68
C ILE A 152 -3.10 -10.84 -11.61
N GLN A 153 -3.74 -10.92 -10.45
CA GLN A 153 -3.34 -11.85 -9.38
C GLN A 153 -3.49 -13.31 -9.83
N ASP A 154 -4.54 -13.63 -10.56
CA ASP A 154 -4.76 -14.96 -11.15
C ASP A 154 -3.69 -15.28 -12.21
N LEU A 155 -3.25 -14.31 -13.01
CA LEU A 155 -2.16 -14.48 -13.97
C LEU A 155 -0.84 -14.90 -13.29
N PHE A 156 -0.49 -14.27 -12.17
CA PHE A 156 0.74 -14.57 -11.43
C PHE A 156 0.56 -15.65 -10.35
N GLN A 157 -0.66 -16.09 -10.08
CA GLN A 157 -1.01 -16.98 -8.95
C GLN A 157 -0.47 -16.44 -7.62
N SER A 158 -0.54 -15.12 -7.42
CA SER A 158 0.07 -14.40 -6.29
C SER A 158 -0.61 -13.05 -6.05
N ASP A 159 -0.58 -12.61 -4.80
CA ASP A 159 -1.14 -11.34 -4.31
C ASP A 159 -0.08 -10.23 -4.12
N PHE A 160 1.13 -10.40 -4.69
CA PHE A 160 2.19 -9.42 -4.55
C PHE A 160 1.82 -8.05 -5.16
N ILE A 161 0.98 -8.02 -6.20
CA ILE A 161 0.25 -6.82 -6.65
C ILE A 161 -1.03 -6.75 -5.81
N TYR A 162 -1.17 -5.71 -5.02
CA TYR A 162 -2.28 -5.60 -4.07
C TYR A 162 -3.26 -4.48 -4.39
N LYS A 163 -2.94 -3.62 -5.37
CA LYS A 163 -3.82 -2.53 -5.79
C LYS A 163 -3.57 -2.14 -7.25
N VAL A 164 -4.66 -1.88 -7.95
CA VAL A 164 -4.67 -1.25 -9.27
C VAL A 164 -5.19 0.18 -9.15
N ALA A 165 -4.50 1.13 -9.74
CA ALA A 165 -4.95 2.50 -9.87
C ALA A 165 -5.16 2.82 -11.36
N ILE A 166 -6.29 3.43 -11.67
CA ILE A 166 -6.66 3.90 -13.01
C ILE A 166 -6.73 5.42 -12.97
N SER A 167 -6.15 6.08 -13.96
CA SER A 167 -6.16 7.54 -14.10
C SER A 167 -6.35 7.97 -15.55
N GLY A 168 -6.67 9.25 -15.78
CA GLY A 168 -6.80 9.80 -17.13
C GLY A 168 -7.95 9.22 -17.95
N VAL A 169 -9.01 8.72 -17.32
CA VAL A 169 -10.13 8.03 -17.97
C VAL A 169 -10.85 8.94 -18.97
N LYS A 170 -11.01 8.43 -20.20
CA LYS A 170 -11.78 9.05 -21.27
C LYS A 170 -12.60 7.97 -21.99
N PHE A 171 -13.83 8.30 -22.30
CA PHE A 171 -14.71 7.48 -23.12
C PHE A 171 -14.91 8.11 -24.51
N GLY A 172 -15.06 7.28 -25.55
CA GLY A 172 -15.16 7.75 -26.94
C GLY A 172 -15.93 6.82 -27.88
#